data_319645c94347e9207096689bb2a6ee68
#
_entry.id   319645c94347e9207096689bb2a6ee68
#
_cell.length_a   1.000
_cell.length_b   1.000
_cell.length_c   1.000
_cell.angle_alpha   90.00
_cell.angle_beta   90.00
_cell.angle_gamma   90.00
#
_symmetry.space_group_name_H-M   'P 1'
#
loop_
_entity.id
_entity.type
_entity.pdbx_description
1 polymer ?
#
loop_
_entity_poly.entity_id
_entity_poly.type
_entity_poly.pdbx_seq_one_letter_code
_entity_poly.pdbx_strand_id
1 'polypeptide(L)'
;RDNDGMTDNVYVEPNREEKTIRMYVRKTVVRTEDLYEPYEEITLEEAADYKVNPQVGDIIDIDIPTKSFGRIAAQTAKQVIIQGIREAERGMVISEFESKEHEILNATVARIDPRSGSAYLDVVSGGEKSEAILAASEQVRGETLVEGQHVKVYLIEVRRGTRGVQVIVSRTHPGLVKRLFELEVPEIHSG
;
A
#
# COMPACT_ATOMS: atom_id res chain seq x y z
N ARG A 1 4.21 30.49 -12.15
CA ARG A 1 3.43 31.59 -11.58
C ARG A 1 1.92 31.37 -11.67
N ASP A 2 1.48 30.27 -12.30
CA ASP A 2 0.06 30.07 -12.63
C ASP A 2 -0.55 28.80 -12.02
N ASN A 3 0.03 28.22 -10.96
CA ASN A 3 -0.46 27.01 -10.33
C ASN A 3 -0.65 27.11 -8.81
N ASP A 4 -0.63 28.32 -8.25
CA ASP A 4 -0.91 28.50 -6.83
C ASP A 4 -2.42 28.38 -6.58
N GLY A 5 -2.90 27.22 -6.25
CA GLY A 5 -4.28 26.94 -5.87
C GLY A 5 -4.94 25.71 -6.48
N MET A 6 -4.27 24.99 -7.38
CA MET A 6 -4.85 23.84 -8.08
C MET A 6 -4.52 22.46 -7.48
N THR A 7 -3.97 22.39 -6.28
CA THR A 7 -3.39 21.12 -5.79
C THR A 7 -4.36 20.22 -5.04
N ASP A 8 -5.42 20.75 -4.45
CA ASP A 8 -6.24 19.97 -3.52
C ASP A 8 -7.43 19.25 -4.17
N ASN A 9 -7.87 19.67 -5.37
CA ASN A 9 -9.02 19.10 -6.07
C ASN A 9 -8.67 18.46 -7.42
N VAL A 10 -7.39 18.23 -7.71
CA VAL A 10 -6.92 17.49 -8.90
C VAL A 10 -6.75 16.02 -8.56
N TYR A 11 -7.46 15.18 -9.26
CA TYR A 11 -7.43 13.72 -9.08
C TYR A 11 -6.76 13.06 -10.26
N VAL A 12 -6.05 11.97 -9.99
CA VAL A 12 -5.32 11.17 -10.99
C VAL A 12 -5.76 9.73 -10.88
N GLU A 13 -6.31 9.19 -11.94
CA GLU A 13 -6.83 7.83 -11.99
C GLU A 13 -6.08 7.03 -13.07
N PRO A 14 -5.31 5.99 -12.69
CA PRO A 14 -4.64 5.14 -13.65
C PRO A 14 -5.64 4.14 -14.27
N ASN A 15 -5.80 4.16 -15.56
CA ASN A 15 -6.51 3.12 -16.30
C ASN A 15 -5.53 2.01 -16.69
N ARG A 16 -5.61 0.86 -16.01
CA ARG A 16 -4.70 -0.28 -16.21
C ARG A 16 -4.94 -0.99 -17.54
N GLU A 17 -6.18 -1.01 -18.01
CA GLU A 17 -6.56 -1.72 -19.25
C GLU A 17 -6.03 -0.97 -20.47
N GLU A 18 -6.19 0.34 -20.51
CA GLU A 18 -5.74 1.19 -21.61
C GLU A 18 -4.31 1.71 -21.45
N LYS A 19 -3.66 1.43 -20.30
CA LYS A 19 -2.33 1.96 -19.94
C LYS A 19 -2.26 3.51 -20.05
N THR A 20 -3.39 4.17 -19.78
CA THR A 20 -3.56 5.61 -19.79
C THR A 20 -3.79 6.15 -18.39
N ILE A 21 -3.63 7.45 -18.25
CA ILE A 21 -3.87 8.15 -16.99
C ILE A 21 -4.92 9.19 -17.27
N ARG A 22 -6.02 9.11 -16.50
CA ARG A 22 -7.05 10.12 -16.50
C ARG A 22 -6.73 11.13 -15.40
N MET A 23 -6.71 12.40 -15.74
CA MET A 23 -6.59 13.49 -14.78
C MET A 23 -7.83 14.36 -14.88
N TYR A 24 -8.41 14.67 -13.72
CA TYR A 24 -9.62 15.49 -13.67
C TYR A 24 -9.61 16.38 -12.44
N VAL A 25 -10.31 17.51 -12.56
CA VAL A 25 -10.64 18.40 -11.45
C VAL A 25 -12.06 18.06 -11.01
N ARG A 26 -12.23 17.86 -9.72
CA ARG A 26 -13.55 17.68 -9.11
C ARG A 26 -14.10 19.00 -8.64
N LYS A 27 -15.31 19.36 -9.14
CA LYS A 27 -15.97 20.61 -8.79
C LYS A 27 -17.39 20.36 -8.29
N THR A 28 -17.82 21.19 -7.34
CA THR A 28 -19.19 21.19 -6.83
C THR A 28 -20.01 22.22 -7.58
N VAL A 29 -21.22 21.83 -8.01
CA VAL A 29 -22.12 22.75 -8.72
C VAL A 29 -22.76 23.70 -7.72
N VAL A 30 -22.61 25.00 -7.96
CA VAL A 30 -23.19 26.08 -7.16
C VAL A 30 -24.03 27.02 -8.03
N ARG A 31 -24.81 27.90 -7.39
CA ARG A 31 -25.47 29.00 -8.13
C ARG A 31 -24.43 30.05 -8.52
N THR A 32 -24.70 30.78 -9.59
CA THR A 32 -23.79 31.82 -10.07
C THR A 32 -23.48 32.88 -9.00
N GLU A 33 -24.46 33.20 -8.14
CA GLU A 33 -24.33 34.13 -7.00
C GLU A 33 -23.55 33.56 -5.81
N ASP A 34 -23.42 32.25 -5.70
CA ASP A 34 -22.75 31.51 -4.62
C ASP A 34 -21.35 31.02 -5.03
N LEU A 35 -20.80 31.45 -6.15
CA LEU A 35 -19.47 31.06 -6.62
C LEU A 35 -18.38 31.85 -5.85
N TYR A 36 -17.73 31.20 -4.88
CA TYR A 36 -16.64 31.78 -4.10
C TYR A 36 -15.26 31.23 -4.48
N GLU A 37 -15.20 29.94 -4.77
CA GLU A 37 -13.97 29.19 -5.04
C GLU A 37 -13.99 28.62 -6.48
N PRO A 38 -13.63 29.40 -7.50
CA PRO A 38 -13.73 28.95 -8.91
C PRO A 38 -12.93 27.70 -9.23
N TYR A 39 -11.96 27.33 -8.37
CA TYR A 39 -11.17 26.11 -8.53
C TYR A 39 -11.91 24.86 -8.03
N GLU A 40 -12.77 24.99 -7.02
CA GLU A 40 -13.52 23.88 -6.39
C GLU A 40 -15.01 23.90 -6.78
N GLU A 41 -15.48 24.99 -7.34
CA GLU A 41 -16.88 25.21 -7.66
C GLU A 41 -17.07 25.49 -9.15
N ILE A 42 -18.25 25.19 -9.66
CA ILE A 42 -18.68 25.45 -11.03
C ILE A 42 -20.13 25.91 -11.03
N THR A 43 -20.46 26.86 -11.89
CA THR A 43 -21.85 27.34 -12.02
C THR A 43 -22.75 26.31 -12.70
N LEU A 44 -24.07 26.41 -12.45
CA LEU A 44 -25.08 25.57 -13.15
C LEU A 44 -25.00 25.68 -14.67
N GLU A 45 -24.70 26.88 -15.17
CA GLU A 45 -24.59 27.15 -16.61
C GLU A 45 -23.39 26.42 -17.22
N GLU A 46 -22.23 26.52 -16.60
CA GLU A 46 -21.01 25.84 -17.04
C GLU A 46 -21.10 24.31 -16.81
N ALA A 47 -21.78 23.89 -15.75
CA ALA A 47 -21.99 22.48 -15.42
C ALA A 47 -22.83 21.75 -16.49
N ALA A 48 -23.70 22.48 -17.21
CA ALA A 48 -24.54 21.92 -18.28
C ALA A 48 -23.71 21.39 -19.47
N ASP A 49 -22.48 21.88 -19.67
CA ASP A 49 -21.57 21.38 -20.71
C ASP A 49 -21.00 19.98 -20.37
N TYR A 50 -21.01 19.62 -19.10
CA TYR A 50 -20.41 18.36 -18.61
C TYR A 50 -21.42 17.33 -18.13
N LYS A 51 -22.60 17.77 -17.69
CA LYS A 51 -23.66 16.89 -17.17
C LYS A 51 -25.04 17.33 -17.65
N VAL A 52 -25.87 16.39 -18.07
CA VAL A 52 -27.27 16.65 -18.44
C VAL A 52 -28.08 16.94 -17.18
N ASN A 53 -28.77 18.09 -17.13
CA ASN A 53 -29.56 18.58 -15.99
C ASN A 53 -28.79 18.61 -14.67
N PRO A 54 -27.73 19.40 -14.55
CA PRO A 54 -27.00 19.54 -13.30
C PRO A 54 -27.87 20.21 -12.22
N GLN A 55 -27.67 19.80 -10.98
CA GLN A 55 -28.34 20.41 -9.81
C GLN A 55 -27.29 20.99 -8.87
N VAL A 56 -27.68 22.01 -8.12
CA VAL A 56 -26.81 22.57 -7.07
C VAL A 56 -26.47 21.50 -6.05
N GLY A 57 -25.16 21.33 -5.74
CA GLY A 57 -24.62 20.30 -4.89
C GLY A 57 -24.15 19.05 -5.65
N ASP A 58 -24.36 18.97 -6.97
CA ASP A 58 -23.79 17.89 -7.78
C ASP A 58 -22.26 18.01 -7.83
N ILE A 59 -21.60 16.84 -7.93
CA ILE A 59 -20.16 16.76 -8.12
C ILE A 59 -19.89 16.41 -9.59
N ILE A 60 -19.03 17.19 -10.23
CA ILE A 60 -18.63 17.01 -11.62
C ILE A 60 -17.12 16.85 -11.72
N ASP A 61 -16.70 15.80 -12.41
CA ASP A 61 -15.31 15.53 -12.72
C ASP A 61 -15.01 16.04 -14.14
N ILE A 62 -14.17 17.08 -14.23
CA ILE A 62 -13.79 17.73 -15.48
C ILE A 62 -12.44 17.23 -15.92
N ASP A 63 -12.39 16.54 -17.04
CA ASP A 63 -11.15 15.99 -17.59
C ASP A 63 -10.18 17.09 -18.01
N ILE A 64 -8.94 16.99 -17.56
CA ILE A 64 -7.87 17.91 -17.94
C ILE A 64 -7.06 17.29 -19.07
N PRO A 65 -6.99 17.93 -20.26
CA PRO A 65 -6.19 17.40 -21.34
C PRO A 65 -4.70 17.41 -20.99
N THR A 66 -4.07 16.25 -20.99
CA THR A 66 -2.65 16.05 -20.65
C THR A 66 -1.67 16.87 -21.49
N LYS A 67 -2.10 17.39 -22.63
CA LYS A 67 -1.28 18.20 -23.55
C LYS A 67 -0.99 19.62 -23.04
N SER A 68 -1.76 20.13 -22.07
CA SER A 68 -1.59 21.49 -21.54
C SER A 68 -0.65 21.62 -20.35
N PHE A 69 -0.11 20.50 -19.86
CA PHE A 69 0.82 20.52 -18.72
C PHE A 69 2.22 20.95 -19.15
N GLY A 70 2.71 22.04 -18.59
CA GLY A 70 4.12 22.39 -18.66
C GLY A 70 5.00 21.31 -18.00
N ARG A 71 6.31 21.34 -18.27
CA ARG A 71 7.30 20.35 -17.79
C ARG A 71 7.21 20.03 -16.28
N ILE A 72 6.88 21.02 -15.47
CA ILE A 72 6.79 20.89 -14.00
C ILE A 72 5.58 20.06 -13.60
N ALA A 73 4.42 20.31 -14.20
CA ALA A 73 3.21 19.55 -13.93
C ALA A 73 3.35 18.08 -14.36
N ALA A 74 4.02 17.82 -15.49
CA ALA A 74 4.33 16.46 -15.95
C ALA A 74 5.25 15.70 -14.98
N GLN A 75 6.24 16.37 -14.39
CA GLN A 75 7.11 15.76 -13.38
C GLN A 75 6.37 15.46 -12.08
N THR A 76 5.53 16.39 -11.62
CA THR A 76 4.72 16.21 -10.41
C THR A 76 3.69 15.09 -10.60
N ALA A 77 3.00 15.05 -11.73
CA ALA A 77 2.08 13.98 -12.08
C ALA A 77 2.78 12.62 -12.10
N LYS A 78 3.97 12.53 -12.69
CA LYS A 78 4.77 11.30 -12.68
C LYS A 78 5.12 10.84 -11.27
N GLN A 79 5.51 11.75 -10.38
CA GLN A 79 5.79 11.43 -8.98
C GLN A 79 4.56 10.92 -8.22
N VAL A 80 3.41 11.60 -8.38
CA VAL A 80 2.14 11.19 -7.77
C VAL A 80 1.71 9.80 -8.23
N ILE A 81 1.87 9.51 -9.52
CA ILE A 81 1.56 8.18 -10.09
C ILE A 81 2.48 7.11 -9.51
N ILE A 82 3.79 7.35 -9.48
CA ILE A 82 4.75 6.40 -8.92
C ILE A 82 4.45 6.17 -7.44
N GLN A 83 4.10 7.21 -6.70
CA GLN A 83 3.73 7.11 -5.30
C GLN A 83 2.45 6.30 -5.11
N GLY A 84 1.41 6.56 -5.92
CA GLY A 84 0.15 5.81 -5.89
C GLY A 84 0.33 4.33 -6.23
N ILE A 85 1.16 4.01 -7.21
CA ILE A 85 1.51 2.61 -7.54
C ILE A 85 2.21 1.93 -6.35
N ARG A 86 3.20 2.60 -5.76
CA ARG A 86 3.92 2.05 -4.58
C ARG A 86 2.99 1.85 -3.38
N GLU A 87 2.04 2.74 -3.19
CA GLU A 87 1.06 2.63 -2.10
C GLU A 87 0.08 1.46 -2.33
N ALA A 88 -0.36 1.25 -3.56
CA ALA A 88 -1.19 0.11 -3.94
C ALA A 88 -0.43 -1.22 -3.80
N GLU A 89 0.84 -1.29 -4.24
CA GLU A 89 1.70 -2.46 -4.05
C GLU A 89 1.89 -2.76 -2.55
N ARG A 90 2.17 -1.75 -1.73
CA ARG A 90 2.27 -1.92 -0.27
C ARG A 90 0.98 -2.44 0.34
N GLY A 91 -0.17 -1.96 -0.11
CA GLY A 91 -1.49 -2.43 0.33
C GLY A 91 -1.71 -3.91 0.05
N MET A 92 -1.30 -4.39 -1.13
CA MET A 92 -1.40 -5.80 -1.48
C MET A 92 -0.49 -6.67 -0.61
N VAL A 93 0.77 -6.24 -0.41
CA VAL A 93 1.72 -6.95 0.47
C VAL A 93 1.19 -7.05 1.89
N ILE A 94 0.68 -5.94 2.45
CA ILE A 94 0.10 -5.94 3.79
C ILE A 94 -1.05 -6.93 3.88
N SER A 95 -2.03 -6.84 2.97
CA SER A 95 -3.21 -7.71 2.97
C SER A 95 -2.85 -9.19 2.86
N GLU A 96 -1.85 -9.54 2.04
CA GLU A 96 -1.37 -10.92 1.91
C GLU A 96 -0.78 -11.42 3.24
N PHE A 97 0.14 -10.67 3.84
CA PHE A 97 0.77 -11.10 5.10
C PHE A 97 -0.18 -11.01 6.30
N GLU A 98 -1.11 -10.06 6.36
CA GLU A 98 -2.15 -10.02 7.39
C GLU A 98 -3.04 -11.27 7.34
N SER A 99 -3.37 -11.77 6.13
CA SER A 99 -4.13 -13.00 5.95
C SER A 99 -3.39 -14.25 6.47
N LYS A 100 -2.06 -14.14 6.66
CA LYS A 100 -1.16 -15.20 7.13
C LYS A 100 -0.72 -15.01 8.58
N GLU A 101 -1.29 -14.05 9.29
CA GLU A 101 -1.04 -13.92 10.73
C GLU A 101 -1.38 -15.22 11.46
N HIS A 102 -0.53 -15.58 12.41
CA HIS A 102 -0.64 -16.82 13.18
C HIS A 102 -0.40 -18.11 12.37
N GLU A 103 0.21 -18.00 11.19
CA GLU A 103 0.66 -19.14 10.37
C GLU A 103 2.20 -19.27 10.37
N ILE A 104 2.67 -20.41 9.86
CA ILE A 104 4.10 -20.66 9.65
C ILE A 104 4.49 -20.19 8.25
N LEU A 105 5.56 -19.41 8.18
CA LEU A 105 6.18 -18.99 6.94
C LEU A 105 7.58 -19.59 6.81
N ASN A 106 7.96 -19.87 5.56
CA ASN A 106 9.35 -20.16 5.23
C ASN A 106 10.08 -18.83 5.01
N ALA A 107 11.20 -18.69 5.68
CA ALA A 107 12.02 -17.49 5.63
C ALA A 107 13.48 -17.86 5.30
N THR A 108 14.19 -16.90 4.71
CA THR A 108 15.64 -17.00 4.48
C THR A 108 16.32 -15.89 5.25
N VAL A 109 17.36 -16.21 6.03
CA VAL A 109 18.14 -15.22 6.78
C VAL A 109 18.87 -14.33 5.78
N ALA A 110 18.50 -13.05 5.70
CA ALA A 110 19.13 -12.07 4.81
C ALA A 110 20.34 -11.41 5.46
N ARG A 111 20.20 -11.02 6.73
CA ARG A 111 21.28 -10.39 7.51
C ARG A 111 21.02 -10.47 9.01
N ILE A 112 22.07 -10.36 9.79
CA ILE A 112 22.00 -10.31 11.26
C ILE A 112 22.61 -8.98 11.70
N ASP A 113 21.88 -8.24 12.55
CA ASP A 113 22.39 -7.01 13.13
C ASP A 113 23.30 -7.33 14.33
N PRO A 114 24.60 -7.03 14.26
CA PRO A 114 25.55 -7.36 15.32
C PRO A 114 25.31 -6.54 16.61
N ARG A 115 24.58 -5.43 16.54
CA ARG A 115 24.32 -4.57 17.70
C ARG A 115 23.13 -5.03 18.51
N SER A 116 22.02 -5.34 17.84
CA SER A 116 20.78 -5.77 18.48
C SER A 116 20.65 -7.28 18.59
N GLY A 117 21.44 -8.05 17.82
CA GLY A 117 21.31 -9.49 17.67
C GLY A 117 20.06 -9.92 16.89
N SER A 118 19.29 -8.96 16.37
CA SER A 118 18.08 -9.25 15.59
C SER A 118 18.45 -9.76 14.20
N ALA A 119 17.73 -10.76 13.72
CA ALA A 119 17.87 -11.25 12.35
C ALA A 119 16.79 -10.63 11.45
N TYR A 120 17.20 -10.23 10.26
CA TYR A 120 16.29 -9.80 9.19
C TYR A 120 16.17 -10.94 8.19
N LEU A 121 14.95 -11.30 7.89
CA LEU A 121 14.63 -12.46 7.09
C LEU A 121 13.85 -12.02 5.84
N ASP A 122 14.13 -12.66 4.72
CA ASP A 122 13.29 -12.57 3.54
C ASP A 122 12.16 -13.60 3.63
N VAL A 123 10.92 -13.16 3.58
CA VAL A 123 9.72 -14.01 3.56
C VAL A 123 8.95 -13.81 2.26
N VAL A 124 8.38 -14.89 1.75
CA VAL A 124 7.57 -14.87 0.53
C VAL A 124 6.23 -15.54 0.83
N SER A 125 5.14 -14.88 0.49
CA SER A 125 3.78 -15.42 0.58
C SER A 125 2.96 -14.94 -0.62
N GLY A 126 2.17 -15.83 -1.24
CA GLY A 126 1.31 -15.50 -2.37
C GLY A 126 2.00 -14.85 -3.58
N GLY A 127 3.33 -15.01 -3.70
CA GLY A 127 4.15 -14.33 -4.70
C GLY A 127 4.67 -12.94 -4.26
N GLU A 128 4.21 -12.44 -3.11
CA GLU A 128 4.69 -11.20 -2.52
C GLU A 128 5.89 -11.46 -1.60
N LYS A 129 6.88 -10.56 -1.69
CA LYS A 129 8.09 -10.62 -0.88
C LYS A 129 8.11 -9.47 0.12
N SER A 130 8.49 -9.77 1.37
CA SER A 130 8.66 -8.76 2.43
C SER A 130 9.87 -9.08 3.31
N GLU A 131 10.36 -8.05 4.03
CA GLU A 131 11.36 -8.21 5.07
C GLU A 131 10.65 -8.54 6.40
N ALA A 132 11.06 -9.64 7.04
CA ALA A 132 10.61 -10.01 8.38
C ALA A 132 11.70 -9.73 9.40
N ILE A 133 11.26 -9.32 10.60
CA ILE A 133 12.15 -9.03 11.74
C ILE A 133 11.98 -10.12 12.79
N LEU A 134 13.06 -10.82 13.07
CA LEU A 134 13.18 -11.78 14.14
C LEU A 134 14.04 -11.18 15.27
N ALA A 135 13.39 -10.63 16.28
CA ALA A 135 14.08 -10.05 17.43
C ALA A 135 14.95 -11.09 18.15
N ALA A 136 16.02 -10.64 18.80
CA ALA A 136 16.90 -11.54 19.53
C ALA A 136 16.17 -12.33 20.65
N SER A 137 15.16 -11.73 21.27
CA SER A 137 14.31 -12.39 22.28
C SER A 137 13.41 -13.49 21.71
N GLU A 138 13.12 -13.43 20.41
CA GLU A 138 12.25 -14.35 19.69
C GLU A 138 13.02 -15.47 18.97
N GLN A 139 14.35 -15.51 19.15
CA GLN A 139 15.22 -16.56 18.62
C GLN A 139 15.37 -17.71 19.63
N VAL A 140 15.54 -18.92 19.12
CA VAL A 140 15.75 -20.09 19.97
C VAL A 140 17.13 -20.00 20.65
N ARG A 141 17.17 -20.16 21.93
CA ARG A 141 18.43 -20.13 22.69
C ARG A 141 19.36 -21.26 22.24
N GLY A 142 20.59 -20.89 21.89
CA GLY A 142 21.60 -21.86 21.44
C GLY A 142 21.56 -22.14 19.94
N GLU A 143 20.58 -21.63 19.18
CA GLU A 143 20.57 -21.67 17.74
C GLU A 143 21.42 -20.53 17.18
N THR A 144 22.35 -20.86 16.31
CA THR A 144 23.15 -19.85 15.58
C THR A 144 22.57 -19.73 14.18
N LEU A 145 21.97 -18.59 13.91
CA LEU A 145 21.48 -18.26 12.57
C LEU A 145 22.64 -17.84 11.66
N VAL A 146 22.60 -18.28 10.42
CA VAL A 146 23.62 -17.94 9.40
C VAL A 146 22.91 -17.31 8.20
N GLU A 147 23.54 -16.30 7.60
CA GLU A 147 23.02 -15.67 6.38
C GLU A 147 22.86 -16.71 5.25
N GLY A 148 21.73 -16.66 4.56
CA GLY A 148 21.32 -17.64 3.55
C GLY A 148 20.63 -18.89 4.11
N GLN A 149 20.55 -19.06 5.42
CA GLN A 149 19.87 -20.20 6.03
C GLN A 149 18.35 -20.10 5.88
N HIS A 150 17.72 -21.22 5.50
CA HIS A 150 16.27 -21.33 5.48
C HIS A 150 15.75 -21.74 6.87
N VAL A 151 14.76 -21.01 7.36
CA VAL A 151 14.15 -21.24 8.66
C VAL A 151 12.63 -21.13 8.57
N LYS A 152 11.93 -21.93 9.39
CA LYS A 152 10.48 -21.76 9.58
C LYS A 152 10.24 -20.79 10.72
N VAL A 153 9.37 -19.84 10.52
CA VAL A 153 9.03 -18.80 11.49
C VAL A 153 7.52 -18.67 11.66
N TYR A 154 7.09 -18.25 12.81
CA TYR A 154 5.68 -17.98 13.12
C TYR A 154 5.42 -16.48 12.94
N LEU A 155 4.44 -16.12 12.13
CA LEU A 155 4.04 -14.74 11.91
C LEU A 155 3.20 -14.24 13.09
N ILE A 156 3.71 -13.25 13.81
CA ILE A 156 3.00 -12.63 14.95
C ILE A 156 2.08 -11.54 14.47
N GLU A 157 2.62 -10.56 13.76
CA GLU A 157 1.88 -9.37 13.30
C GLU A 157 2.56 -8.72 12.11
N VAL A 158 1.79 -7.91 11.39
CA VAL A 158 2.25 -7.10 10.27
C VAL A 158 2.17 -5.62 10.65
N ARG A 159 3.27 -4.88 10.51
CA ARG A 159 3.34 -3.46 10.83
C ARG A 159 3.65 -2.62 9.60
N ARG A 160 3.04 -1.44 9.54
CA ARG A 160 3.43 -0.40 8.58
C ARG A 160 4.64 0.35 9.11
N GLY A 161 5.79 0.14 8.51
CA GLY A 161 7.01 0.87 8.82
C GLY A 161 7.25 2.05 7.88
N THR A 162 8.13 2.95 8.27
CA THR A 162 8.53 4.12 7.45
C THR A 162 9.18 3.73 6.13
N ARG A 163 9.81 2.57 6.08
CA ARG A 163 10.50 2.04 4.88
C ARG A 163 9.71 0.97 4.12
N GLY A 164 8.47 0.67 4.54
CA GLY A 164 7.64 -0.35 3.93
C GLY A 164 6.90 -1.20 4.95
N VAL A 165 6.51 -2.40 4.53
CA VAL A 165 5.86 -3.40 5.37
C VAL A 165 6.92 -4.12 6.20
N GLN A 166 6.67 -4.27 7.48
CA GLN A 166 7.51 -5.03 8.41
C GLN A 166 6.71 -6.19 8.98
N VAL A 167 7.17 -7.39 8.72
CA VAL A 167 6.58 -8.63 9.23
C VAL A 167 7.32 -9.02 10.50
N ILE A 168 6.62 -9.10 11.63
CA ILE A 168 7.21 -9.50 12.91
C ILE A 168 7.00 -10.99 13.12
N VAL A 169 8.10 -11.70 13.32
CA VAL A 169 8.09 -13.16 13.41
C VAL A 169 8.78 -13.66 14.68
N SER A 170 8.44 -14.88 15.09
CA SER A 170 9.02 -15.57 16.24
C SER A 170 9.39 -17.02 15.92
N ARG A 171 10.40 -17.52 16.60
CA ARG A 171 10.77 -18.94 16.63
C ARG A 171 10.56 -19.58 18.01
N THR A 172 10.18 -18.79 19.01
CA THR A 172 9.92 -19.26 20.40
C THR A 172 8.44 -19.27 20.74
N HIS A 173 7.59 -18.67 19.89
CA HIS A 173 6.16 -18.58 20.14
C HIS A 173 5.50 -19.98 20.21
N PRO A 174 4.65 -20.28 21.21
CA PRO A 174 3.97 -21.58 21.33
C PRO A 174 3.16 -21.97 20.10
N GLY A 175 2.62 -20.98 19.39
CA GLY A 175 1.89 -21.18 18.14
C GLY A 175 2.73 -21.83 17.04
N LEU A 176 4.06 -21.61 17.01
CA LEU A 176 4.94 -22.28 16.07
C LEU A 176 4.90 -23.80 16.26
N VAL A 177 5.05 -24.25 17.51
CA VAL A 177 5.05 -25.68 17.84
C VAL A 177 3.70 -26.30 17.53
N LYS A 178 2.60 -25.63 17.93
CA LYS A 178 1.24 -26.08 17.64
C LYS A 178 1.02 -26.27 16.14
N ARG A 179 1.36 -25.26 15.34
CA ARG A 179 1.19 -25.31 13.88
C ARG A 179 2.11 -26.32 13.21
N LEU A 180 3.33 -26.51 13.71
CA LEU A 180 4.22 -27.58 13.21
C LEU A 180 3.61 -28.96 13.44
N PHE A 181 3.06 -29.23 14.62
CA PHE A 181 2.38 -30.48 14.92
C PHE A 181 1.14 -30.69 14.02
N GLU A 182 0.34 -29.67 13.79
CA GLU A 182 -0.83 -29.73 12.88
C GLU A 182 -0.41 -30.06 11.44
N LEU A 183 0.77 -29.61 10.99
CA LEU A 183 1.28 -29.87 9.65
C LEU A 183 1.93 -31.26 9.49
N GLU A 184 2.65 -31.73 10.53
CA GLU A 184 3.43 -32.97 10.47
C GLU A 184 2.63 -34.21 10.94
N VAL A 185 1.55 -34.00 11.72
CA VAL A 185 0.72 -35.09 12.27
C VAL A 185 -0.75 -34.86 11.88
N PRO A 186 -1.17 -35.36 10.71
CA PRO A 186 -2.53 -35.18 10.19
C PRO A 186 -3.64 -35.68 11.12
N GLU A 187 -3.33 -36.65 12.01
CA GLU A 187 -4.27 -37.25 12.96
C GLU A 187 -4.76 -36.25 14.04
N ILE A 188 -4.02 -35.19 14.33
CA ILE A 188 -4.41 -34.15 15.29
C ILE A 188 -5.48 -33.22 14.71
N HIS A 189 -5.60 -33.15 13.39
CA HIS A 189 -6.59 -32.30 12.71
C HIS A 189 -8.00 -32.91 12.71
N SER A 190 -8.12 -34.20 13.00
CA SER A 190 -9.40 -34.93 12.99
C SER A 190 -10.03 -35.09 14.39
N GLY A 191 -9.45 -34.51 15.47
CA GLY A 191 -10.03 -34.42 16.82
C GLY A 191 -10.04 -35.73 17.54
#